data_86b6daaf24d42395260ee2e91580d46a
#
_entry.id   86b6daaf24d42395260ee2e91580d46a
#
_cell.length_a   1.000
_cell.length_b   1.000
_cell.length_c   1.000
_cell.angle_alpha   90.00
_cell.angle_beta   90.00
_cell.angle_gamma   90.00
#
_symmetry.space_group_name_H-M   'P 1'
#
loop_
_entity.id
_entity.type
_entity.pdbx_description
1 polymer ?
#
loop_
_entity_poly.entity_id
_entity_poly.type
_entity_poly.pdbx_seq_one_letter_code
_entity_poly.pdbx_strand_id
1 'polypeptide(L)'
;MKAITLAALFLGLSTFPSVADENSAVFDAHATAFKYFFQDGDMDFHFGNLVVGSAANGGAEIGEVFYAASQIQDGSAASWQQRWTELAQRVEARGEQSLANGHPVSARSQLLRAAYYYRVSVISMLPGNPAFKENGEKARQVLRKAGTLFSPAVEYFEIPFENTVLPGYFWKASPDGQPAKTLLMIGGGETFAEDLFYYIARQSHDRGFNFATVDLPGQGLLPLEGMVFRTNTHVAMKAVVDHLLSRPEVDPDSLAAYGFSGGGLFVPQAAMHDPRLKAIAMNSAVVDAHALFATMPAALDSPEARAKWSSFHAGVVGSICWRYGVPSDQPEKLVDANDGNTFDPALVAAPALLIVGEGEYRSLEVQRQQKIALDHFPHPAKKMIVTPADEGASNHCVMENRSLIGQVLFDWLDDVLP
;
A
#
# COMPACT_ATOMS: atom_id res chain seq x y z
N MET A 1 -54.56 10.07 -44.62
CA MET A 1 -53.50 10.86 -43.98
C MET A 1 -53.58 10.61 -42.49
N LYS A 2 -52.69 9.77 -41.94
CA LYS A 2 -52.61 9.52 -40.53
C LYS A 2 -51.33 10.25 -40.01
N ALA A 3 -51.53 11.18 -39.11
CA ALA A 3 -50.40 11.92 -38.44
C ALA A 3 -49.70 10.98 -37.49
N ILE A 4 -48.39 10.83 -37.65
CA ILE A 4 -47.52 10.12 -36.72
C ILE A 4 -46.97 11.17 -35.76
N THR A 5 -47.37 11.07 -34.49
CA THR A 5 -46.88 11.90 -33.41
C THR A 5 -45.53 11.33 -32.94
N LEU A 6 -44.47 12.07 -33.18
CA LEU A 6 -43.13 11.74 -32.67
C LEU A 6 -43.08 12.09 -31.17
N ALA A 7 -43.02 11.10 -30.32
CA ALA A 7 -42.72 11.32 -28.89
C ALA A 7 -41.20 11.53 -28.71
N ALA A 8 -40.82 12.73 -28.36
CA ALA A 8 -39.44 13.04 -27.97
C ALA A 8 -39.14 12.40 -26.61
N LEU A 9 -38.28 11.39 -26.61
CA LEU A 9 -37.69 10.82 -25.38
C LEU A 9 -36.65 11.84 -24.85
N PHE A 10 -37.01 12.56 -23.80
CA PHE A 10 -36.02 13.30 -23.03
C PHE A 10 -35.14 12.28 -22.26
N LEU A 11 -33.97 11.99 -22.77
CA LEU A 11 -32.89 11.40 -22.02
C LEU A 11 -32.46 12.47 -20.99
N GLY A 12 -32.88 12.30 -19.74
CA GLY A 12 -32.33 13.03 -18.62
C GLY A 12 -30.85 12.69 -18.50
N LEU A 13 -30.00 13.58 -19.00
CA LEU A 13 -28.60 13.62 -18.59
C LEU A 13 -28.60 13.90 -17.09
N SER A 14 -28.48 12.85 -16.28
CA SER A 14 -28.03 12.99 -14.91
C SER A 14 -26.62 13.57 -14.98
N THR A 15 -26.50 14.87 -14.82
CA THR A 15 -25.22 15.51 -14.49
C THR A 15 -24.82 14.91 -13.15
N PHE A 16 -23.86 13.98 -13.18
CA PHE A 16 -23.10 13.66 -11.99
C PHE A 16 -22.54 15.00 -11.49
N PRO A 17 -22.71 15.35 -10.20
CA PRO A 17 -22.02 16.50 -9.69
C PRO A 17 -20.53 16.21 -9.96
N SER A 18 -19.89 17.06 -10.74
CA SER A 18 -18.43 17.16 -10.73
C SER A 18 -18.09 17.35 -9.27
N VAL A 19 -17.28 16.47 -8.69
CA VAL A 19 -16.72 16.65 -7.36
C VAL A 19 -15.78 17.85 -7.51
N ALA A 20 -16.38 19.05 -7.39
CA ALA A 20 -15.70 20.31 -7.63
C ALA A 20 -14.83 20.66 -6.42
N ASP A 21 -13.61 20.91 -6.68
CA ASP A 21 -12.66 21.97 -6.25
C ASP A 21 -12.74 22.51 -4.81
N GLU A 22 -13.36 21.85 -3.81
CA GLU A 22 -13.33 22.36 -2.45
C GLU A 22 -12.31 21.62 -1.60
N ASN A 23 -11.36 22.41 -1.04
CA ASN A 23 -10.44 21.92 -0.01
C ASN A 23 -11.25 21.40 1.20
N SER A 24 -10.81 20.28 1.76
CA SER A 24 -11.44 19.61 2.91
C SER A 24 -10.61 19.78 4.18
N ALA A 25 -11.25 20.07 5.30
CA ALA A 25 -10.63 20.00 6.62
C ALA A 25 -10.44 18.54 7.09
N VAL A 26 -11.13 17.60 6.44
CA VAL A 26 -11.07 16.16 6.74
C VAL A 26 -10.12 15.48 5.75
N PHE A 27 -9.25 14.62 6.25
CA PHE A 27 -8.45 13.70 5.45
C PHE A 27 -9.08 12.31 5.48
N ASP A 28 -9.72 11.92 4.40
CA ASP A 28 -10.22 10.57 4.20
C ASP A 28 -9.29 9.83 3.24
N ALA A 29 -8.46 8.93 3.81
CA ALA A 29 -7.51 8.12 3.04
C ALA A 29 -8.21 7.13 2.09
N HIS A 30 -9.49 6.82 2.31
CA HIS A 30 -10.25 5.88 1.50
C HIS A 30 -11.25 6.55 0.55
N ALA A 31 -11.24 7.88 0.46
CA ALA A 31 -12.00 8.58 -0.56
C ALA A 31 -11.50 8.22 -1.97
N THR A 32 -12.45 7.98 -2.88
CA THR A 32 -12.15 7.67 -4.29
C THR A 32 -12.69 8.76 -5.21
N ALA A 33 -11.92 9.08 -6.26
CA ALA A 33 -12.33 10.07 -7.25
C ALA A 33 -13.51 9.61 -8.12
N PHE A 34 -13.67 8.31 -8.26
CA PHE A 34 -14.78 7.68 -8.98
C PHE A 34 -15.09 6.31 -8.37
N LYS A 35 -16.30 5.82 -8.61
CA LYS A 35 -16.77 4.56 -8.07
C LYS A 35 -16.33 3.38 -8.94
N TYR A 36 -15.78 2.35 -8.30
CA TYR A 36 -15.38 1.11 -8.98
C TYR A 36 -16.51 0.09 -9.07
N PHE A 37 -17.11 -0.28 -7.92
CA PHE A 37 -18.11 -1.36 -7.86
C PHE A 37 -19.07 -1.28 -6.67
N PHE A 38 -18.56 -1.16 -5.43
CA PHE A 38 -19.35 -1.23 -4.19
C PHE A 38 -19.95 0.11 -3.78
N GLN A 39 -21.05 0.09 -3.00
CA GLN A 39 -21.64 1.30 -2.42
C GLN A 39 -20.91 1.71 -1.12
N ASP A 40 -20.43 0.74 -0.36
CA ASP A 40 -19.58 0.98 0.80
C ASP A 40 -18.24 1.58 0.34
N GLY A 41 -17.90 2.78 0.84
CA GLY A 41 -16.74 3.53 0.37
C GLY A 41 -15.42 2.83 0.63
N ASP A 42 -15.24 2.28 1.83
CA ASP A 42 -14.01 1.53 2.15
C ASP A 42 -13.88 0.26 1.34
N MET A 43 -14.98 -0.48 1.16
CA MET A 43 -14.97 -1.69 0.33
C MET A 43 -14.65 -1.36 -1.12
N ASP A 44 -15.21 -0.25 -1.65
CA ASP A 44 -14.96 0.22 -3.00
C ASP A 44 -13.50 0.66 -3.19
N PHE A 45 -12.95 1.41 -2.21
CA PHE A 45 -11.55 1.81 -2.19
C PHE A 45 -10.63 0.60 -2.22
N HIS A 46 -10.80 -0.37 -1.32
CA HIS A 46 -9.96 -1.56 -1.27
C HIS A 46 -10.09 -2.42 -2.51
N PHE A 47 -11.29 -2.53 -3.07
CA PHE A 47 -11.50 -3.25 -4.32
C PHE A 47 -10.77 -2.59 -5.49
N GLY A 48 -10.98 -1.30 -5.70
CA GLY A 48 -10.38 -0.58 -6.83
C GLY A 48 -8.87 -0.44 -6.72
N ASN A 49 -8.39 0.03 -5.57
CA ASN A 49 -6.99 0.42 -5.38
C ASN A 49 -6.07 -0.78 -5.06
N LEU A 50 -6.50 -1.66 -4.16
CA LEU A 50 -5.67 -2.81 -3.82
C LEU A 50 -5.86 -3.95 -4.83
N VAL A 51 -7.12 -4.42 -5.00
CA VAL A 51 -7.36 -5.64 -5.77
C VAL A 51 -7.19 -5.39 -7.27
N VAL A 52 -7.99 -4.49 -7.87
CA VAL A 52 -7.93 -4.20 -9.31
C VAL A 52 -6.59 -3.58 -9.68
N GLY A 53 -6.07 -2.62 -8.89
CA GLY A 53 -4.78 -1.99 -9.11
C GLY A 53 -3.61 -2.97 -9.11
N SER A 54 -3.71 -4.11 -8.42
CA SER A 54 -2.65 -5.14 -8.42
C SER A 54 -2.52 -5.90 -9.74
N ALA A 55 -3.54 -5.83 -10.60
CA ALA A 55 -3.55 -6.55 -11.88
C ALA A 55 -2.36 -6.17 -12.79
N ALA A 56 -1.95 -4.90 -12.75
CA ALA A 56 -0.80 -4.41 -13.52
C ALA A 56 0.50 -5.16 -13.20
N ASN A 57 0.64 -5.67 -11.97
CA ASN A 57 1.83 -6.39 -11.49
C ASN A 57 1.57 -7.87 -11.19
N GLY A 58 0.48 -8.44 -11.71
CA GLY A 58 0.17 -9.87 -11.64
C GLY A 58 -0.47 -10.34 -10.35
N GLY A 59 -0.96 -9.42 -9.49
CA GLY A 59 -1.69 -9.76 -8.25
C GLY A 59 -3.16 -10.12 -8.47
N ALA A 60 -3.74 -9.76 -9.61
CA ALA A 60 -5.13 -10.03 -9.92
C ALA A 60 -5.35 -10.36 -11.40
N GLU A 61 -6.47 -11.05 -11.69
CA GLU A 61 -7.02 -11.22 -13.03
C GLU A 61 -8.43 -10.59 -13.05
N ILE A 62 -8.67 -9.68 -13.98
CA ILE A 62 -9.88 -8.84 -14.02
C ILE A 62 -11.16 -9.66 -13.96
N GLY A 63 -11.26 -10.73 -14.77
CA GLY A 63 -12.44 -11.60 -14.76
C GLY A 63 -12.67 -12.33 -13.44
N GLU A 64 -11.59 -12.79 -12.78
CA GLU A 64 -11.66 -13.45 -11.48
C GLU A 64 -12.15 -12.49 -10.39
N VAL A 65 -11.61 -11.26 -10.35
CA VAL A 65 -11.91 -10.31 -9.29
C VAL A 65 -13.32 -9.72 -9.41
N PHE A 66 -13.78 -9.37 -10.61
CA PHE A 66 -15.14 -8.90 -10.80
C PHE A 66 -16.19 -10.00 -10.57
N TYR A 67 -15.88 -11.25 -10.93
CA TYR A 67 -16.76 -12.36 -10.59
C TYR A 67 -16.86 -12.55 -9.07
N ALA A 68 -15.74 -12.52 -8.35
CA ALA A 68 -15.75 -12.61 -6.89
C ALA A 68 -16.53 -11.44 -6.26
N ALA A 69 -16.27 -10.21 -6.71
CA ALA A 69 -16.97 -9.01 -6.24
C ALA A 69 -18.49 -9.11 -6.43
N SER A 70 -18.96 -9.67 -7.55
CA SER A 70 -20.39 -9.86 -7.81
C SER A 70 -21.10 -10.80 -6.83
N GLN A 71 -20.34 -11.58 -6.05
CA GLN A 71 -20.86 -12.50 -5.03
C GLN A 71 -20.68 -11.97 -3.59
N ILE A 72 -20.09 -10.78 -3.44
CA ILE A 72 -19.86 -10.14 -2.14
C ILE A 72 -21.07 -9.28 -1.78
N GLN A 73 -21.58 -9.44 -0.57
CA GLN A 73 -22.57 -8.53 0.00
C GLN A 73 -21.91 -7.21 0.36
N ASP A 74 -22.41 -6.13 -0.19
CA ASP A 74 -21.91 -4.76 0.02
C ASP A 74 -21.84 -4.42 1.52
N GLY A 75 -20.71 -3.86 1.97
CA GLY A 75 -20.43 -3.51 3.37
C GLY A 75 -20.23 -4.70 4.32
N SER A 76 -20.28 -5.95 3.85
CA SER A 76 -20.13 -7.14 4.70
C SER A 76 -18.69 -7.65 4.75
N ALA A 77 -18.01 -7.46 5.89
CA ALA A 77 -16.68 -8.03 6.14
C ALA A 77 -16.65 -9.55 5.98
N ALA A 78 -17.63 -10.26 6.54
CA ALA A 78 -17.67 -11.72 6.46
C ALA A 78 -17.82 -12.23 5.02
N SER A 79 -18.66 -11.56 4.21
CA SER A 79 -18.84 -11.91 2.79
C SER A 79 -17.55 -11.64 2.00
N TRP A 80 -16.87 -10.51 2.23
CA TRP A 80 -15.57 -10.19 1.64
C TRP A 80 -14.54 -11.27 1.95
N GLN A 81 -14.34 -11.57 3.23
CA GLN A 81 -13.36 -12.56 3.71
C GLN A 81 -13.60 -13.94 3.09
N GLN A 82 -14.86 -14.38 3.09
CA GLN A 82 -15.24 -15.68 2.54
C GLN A 82 -14.93 -15.78 1.03
N ARG A 83 -15.39 -14.80 0.23
CA ARG A 83 -15.29 -14.87 -1.23
C ARG A 83 -13.85 -14.78 -1.73
N TRP A 84 -13.03 -13.93 -1.10
CA TRP A 84 -11.61 -13.86 -1.45
C TRP A 84 -10.84 -15.11 -1.02
N THR A 85 -11.14 -15.69 0.14
CA THR A 85 -10.54 -16.97 0.57
C THR A 85 -10.91 -18.11 -0.39
N GLU A 86 -12.17 -18.24 -0.79
CA GLU A 86 -12.62 -19.24 -1.75
C GLU A 86 -11.95 -19.08 -3.12
N LEU A 87 -11.78 -17.84 -3.60
CA LEU A 87 -11.08 -17.58 -4.85
C LEU A 87 -9.60 -17.94 -4.72
N ALA A 88 -8.94 -17.53 -3.63
CA ALA A 88 -7.54 -17.85 -3.37
C ALA A 88 -7.27 -19.36 -3.41
N GLN A 89 -8.09 -20.16 -2.70
CA GLN A 89 -7.99 -21.63 -2.66
C GLN A 89 -8.14 -22.25 -4.05
N ARG A 90 -9.12 -21.80 -4.84
CA ARG A 90 -9.32 -22.30 -6.20
C ARG A 90 -8.14 -22.00 -7.12
N VAL A 91 -7.60 -20.78 -7.04
CA VAL A 91 -6.49 -20.35 -7.89
C VAL A 91 -5.17 -21.01 -7.44
N GLU A 92 -4.96 -21.18 -6.13
CA GLU A 92 -3.83 -21.95 -5.58
C GLU A 92 -3.86 -23.40 -6.11
N ALA A 93 -5.00 -24.07 -6.01
CA ALA A 93 -5.14 -25.45 -6.50
C ALA A 93 -4.81 -25.59 -8.00
N ARG A 94 -5.21 -24.61 -8.83
CA ARG A 94 -4.81 -24.58 -10.24
C ARG A 94 -3.32 -24.36 -10.43
N GLY A 95 -2.71 -23.50 -9.60
CA GLY A 95 -1.26 -23.25 -9.60
C GLY A 95 -0.46 -24.52 -9.29
N GLU A 96 -0.89 -25.26 -8.26
CA GLU A 96 -0.30 -26.53 -7.89
C GLU A 96 -0.43 -27.57 -9.00
N GLN A 97 -1.62 -27.68 -9.61
CA GLN A 97 -1.83 -28.58 -10.75
C GLN A 97 -0.96 -28.20 -11.96
N SER A 98 -0.84 -26.92 -12.27
CA SER A 98 0.03 -26.46 -13.36
C SER A 98 1.49 -26.81 -13.10
N LEU A 99 1.95 -26.66 -11.85
CA LEU A 99 3.31 -27.02 -11.45
C LEU A 99 3.55 -28.52 -11.57
N ALA A 100 2.62 -29.35 -11.08
CA ALA A 100 2.67 -30.80 -11.18
C ALA A 100 2.72 -31.30 -12.63
N ASN A 101 2.07 -30.56 -13.53
CA ASN A 101 2.07 -30.85 -14.98
C ASN A 101 3.30 -30.31 -15.73
N GLY A 102 4.28 -29.69 -15.04
CA GLY A 102 5.49 -29.17 -15.69
C GLY A 102 5.30 -27.81 -16.35
N HIS A 103 4.32 -27.00 -15.95
CA HIS A 103 4.01 -25.70 -16.50
C HIS A 103 4.36 -24.55 -15.50
N PRO A 104 5.67 -24.29 -15.22
CA PRO A 104 6.08 -23.35 -14.16
C PRO A 104 5.65 -21.91 -14.42
N VAL A 105 5.54 -21.46 -15.68
CA VAL A 105 5.08 -20.10 -16.00
C VAL A 105 3.62 -19.90 -15.66
N SER A 106 2.75 -20.87 -15.99
CA SER A 106 1.33 -20.85 -15.60
C SER A 106 1.17 -20.96 -14.09
N ALA A 107 1.93 -21.85 -13.46
CA ALA A 107 1.94 -22.02 -12.00
C ALA A 107 2.33 -20.73 -11.30
N ARG A 108 3.42 -20.06 -11.71
CA ARG A 108 3.86 -18.78 -11.17
C ARG A 108 2.75 -17.73 -11.23
N SER A 109 2.13 -17.54 -12.40
CA SER A 109 1.06 -16.57 -12.58
C SER A 109 -0.15 -16.84 -11.68
N GLN A 110 -0.56 -18.11 -11.53
CA GLN A 110 -1.68 -18.52 -10.69
C GLN A 110 -1.35 -18.38 -9.20
N LEU A 111 -0.16 -18.80 -8.78
CA LEU A 111 0.27 -18.71 -7.38
C LEU A 111 0.45 -17.24 -6.93
N LEU A 112 0.94 -16.36 -7.80
CA LEU A 112 0.98 -14.92 -7.51
C LEU A 112 -0.41 -14.38 -7.17
N ARG A 113 -1.40 -14.65 -8.03
CA ARG A 113 -2.77 -14.20 -7.76
C ARG A 113 -3.36 -14.83 -6.50
N ALA A 114 -3.16 -16.13 -6.31
CA ALA A 114 -3.64 -16.83 -5.12
C ALA A 114 -3.07 -16.22 -3.83
N ALA A 115 -1.76 -15.91 -3.80
CA ALA A 115 -1.12 -15.26 -2.67
C ALA A 115 -1.78 -13.91 -2.36
N TYR A 116 -2.04 -13.11 -3.39
CA TYR A 116 -2.66 -11.81 -3.17
C TYR A 116 -4.14 -11.92 -2.77
N TYR A 117 -4.89 -12.88 -3.31
CA TYR A 117 -6.27 -13.10 -2.88
C TYR A 117 -6.37 -13.57 -1.42
N TYR A 118 -5.43 -14.38 -0.92
CA TYR A 118 -5.31 -14.67 0.52
C TYR A 118 -5.03 -13.41 1.32
N ARG A 119 -4.10 -12.54 0.86
CA ARG A 119 -3.82 -11.26 1.52
C ARG A 119 -5.05 -10.33 1.53
N VAL A 120 -5.75 -10.23 0.41
CA VAL A 120 -6.97 -9.41 0.29
C VAL A 120 -8.08 -9.91 1.22
N SER A 121 -8.18 -11.23 1.46
CA SER A 121 -9.19 -11.81 2.34
C SER A 121 -9.06 -11.38 3.79
N VAL A 122 -7.87 -10.95 4.25
CA VAL A 122 -7.66 -10.49 5.64
C VAL A 122 -7.93 -9.00 5.83
N ILE A 123 -8.23 -8.26 4.76
CA ILE A 123 -8.70 -6.88 4.87
C ILE A 123 -10.02 -6.86 5.64
N SER A 124 -10.17 -5.91 6.58
CA SER A 124 -11.34 -5.82 7.46
C SER A 124 -11.54 -7.06 8.38
N MET A 125 -10.50 -7.88 8.55
CA MET A 125 -10.53 -9.03 9.46
C MET A 125 -9.77 -8.67 10.75
N LEU A 126 -10.39 -8.89 11.91
CA LEU A 126 -9.74 -8.67 13.20
C LEU A 126 -8.93 -9.91 13.62
N PRO A 127 -7.85 -9.74 14.39
CA PRO A 127 -6.93 -10.82 14.79
C PRO A 127 -7.57 -11.91 15.65
N GLY A 128 -8.73 -11.63 16.28
CA GLY A 128 -9.52 -12.64 17.00
C GLY A 128 -10.18 -13.68 16.10
N ASN A 129 -10.27 -13.43 14.78
CA ASN A 129 -10.70 -14.41 13.80
C ASN A 129 -9.51 -15.35 13.46
N PRO A 130 -9.60 -16.67 13.68
CA PRO A 130 -8.51 -17.60 13.38
C PRO A 130 -8.02 -17.55 11.92
N ALA A 131 -8.92 -17.24 10.98
CA ALA A 131 -8.59 -17.12 9.56
C ALA A 131 -7.65 -15.93 9.27
N PHE A 132 -7.55 -14.92 10.15
CA PHE A 132 -6.62 -13.81 9.96
C PHE A 132 -5.17 -14.30 9.87
N LYS A 133 -4.73 -15.05 10.88
CA LYS A 133 -3.38 -15.64 10.89
C LYS A 133 -3.21 -16.66 9.77
N GLU A 134 -4.17 -17.57 9.62
CA GLU A 134 -4.11 -18.64 8.62
C GLU A 134 -3.97 -18.07 7.19
N ASN A 135 -4.82 -17.14 6.80
CA ASN A 135 -4.78 -16.56 5.44
C ASN A 135 -3.57 -15.63 5.25
N GLY A 136 -3.14 -14.90 6.29
CA GLY A 136 -1.91 -14.10 6.23
C GLY A 136 -0.66 -14.96 6.03
N GLU A 137 -0.54 -16.08 6.76
CA GLU A 137 0.54 -17.05 6.57
C GLU A 137 0.46 -17.74 5.20
N LYS A 138 -0.74 -18.05 4.72
CA LYS A 138 -0.97 -18.59 3.38
C LYS A 138 -0.53 -17.61 2.29
N ALA A 139 -0.87 -16.33 2.39
CA ALA A 139 -0.42 -15.30 1.46
C ALA A 139 1.12 -15.32 1.34
N ARG A 140 1.82 -15.30 2.47
CA ARG A 140 3.28 -15.38 2.54
C ARG A 140 3.83 -16.68 1.96
N GLN A 141 3.29 -17.82 2.36
CA GLN A 141 3.74 -19.15 1.90
C GLN A 141 3.61 -19.30 0.37
N VAL A 142 2.47 -18.88 -0.18
CA VAL A 142 2.18 -19.01 -1.61
C VAL A 142 3.02 -18.02 -2.43
N LEU A 143 3.23 -16.79 -1.93
CA LEU A 143 4.14 -15.84 -2.58
C LEU A 143 5.59 -16.33 -2.59
N ARG A 144 6.08 -16.89 -1.48
CA ARG A 144 7.42 -17.51 -1.42
C ARG A 144 7.56 -18.61 -2.47
N LYS A 145 6.55 -19.47 -2.59
CA LYS A 145 6.54 -20.53 -3.61
C LYS A 145 6.55 -19.95 -5.03
N ALA A 146 5.70 -18.98 -5.32
CA ALA A 146 5.68 -18.29 -6.62
C ALA A 146 7.03 -17.64 -6.92
N GLY A 147 7.68 -17.05 -5.90
CA GLY A 147 8.98 -16.40 -5.98
C GLY A 147 10.08 -17.32 -6.50
N THR A 148 10.07 -18.61 -6.13
CA THR A 148 11.05 -19.60 -6.63
C THR A 148 10.92 -19.90 -8.12
N LEU A 149 9.81 -19.52 -8.73
CA LEU A 149 9.54 -19.73 -10.17
C LEU A 149 9.95 -18.53 -11.06
N PHE A 150 10.57 -17.52 -10.48
CA PHE A 150 11.18 -16.42 -11.22
C PHE A 150 12.65 -16.73 -11.58
N SER A 151 13.19 -16.00 -12.53
CA SER A 151 14.62 -16.02 -12.84
C SER A 151 15.10 -14.57 -13.09
N PRO A 152 15.90 -14.01 -12.19
CA PRO A 152 16.32 -14.56 -10.89
C PRO A 152 15.14 -14.78 -9.94
N ALA A 153 15.29 -15.71 -9.00
CA ALA A 153 14.25 -16.00 -8.00
C ALA A 153 14.04 -14.81 -7.06
N VAL A 154 12.79 -14.62 -6.62
CA VAL A 154 12.47 -13.72 -5.50
C VAL A 154 12.81 -14.44 -4.20
N GLU A 155 13.69 -13.85 -3.42
CA GLU A 155 14.15 -14.40 -2.15
C GLU A 155 13.27 -13.88 -1.01
N TYR A 156 12.86 -14.77 -0.10
CA TYR A 156 12.31 -14.39 1.19
C TYR A 156 13.45 -14.35 2.22
N PHE A 157 13.45 -13.33 3.07
CA PHE A 157 14.43 -13.20 4.15
C PHE A 157 13.75 -12.83 5.48
N GLU A 158 14.48 -13.03 6.57
CA GLU A 158 14.08 -12.64 7.91
C GLU A 158 15.27 -11.92 8.58
N ILE A 159 15.04 -10.70 9.04
CA ILE A 159 16.05 -9.91 9.74
C ILE A 159 15.83 -10.06 11.25
N PRO A 160 16.77 -10.59 12.02
CA PRO A 160 16.66 -10.61 13.49
C PRO A 160 16.46 -9.19 14.04
N PHE A 161 15.43 -9.03 14.85
CA PHE A 161 15.09 -7.72 15.44
C PHE A 161 14.45 -7.92 16.81
N GLU A 162 15.09 -7.40 17.85
CA GLU A 162 14.67 -7.57 19.25
C GLU A 162 14.41 -9.06 19.58
N ASN A 163 13.19 -9.45 19.92
CA ASN A 163 12.80 -10.83 20.26
C ASN A 163 12.04 -11.53 19.11
N THR A 164 12.05 -10.96 17.92
CA THR A 164 11.35 -11.48 16.72
C THR A 164 12.22 -11.34 15.46
N VAL A 165 11.61 -11.46 14.29
CA VAL A 165 12.23 -11.21 12.99
C VAL A 165 11.37 -10.24 12.19
N LEU A 166 12.00 -9.45 11.32
CA LEU A 166 11.32 -8.63 10.31
C LEU A 166 11.34 -9.42 8.99
N PRO A 167 10.21 -9.94 8.54
CA PRO A 167 10.13 -10.71 7.29
C PRO A 167 10.08 -9.78 6.09
N GLY A 168 10.71 -10.21 4.99
CA GLY A 168 10.75 -9.40 3.77
C GLY A 168 11.07 -10.20 2.52
N TYR A 169 11.10 -9.50 1.40
CA TYR A 169 11.40 -10.05 0.08
C TYR A 169 12.51 -9.24 -0.59
N PHE A 170 13.37 -9.96 -1.32
CA PHE A 170 14.40 -9.37 -2.15
C PHE A 170 14.35 -9.97 -3.55
N TRP A 171 14.32 -9.12 -4.57
CA TRP A 171 14.37 -9.55 -5.97
C TRP A 171 15.54 -8.86 -6.66
N LYS A 172 16.54 -9.66 -7.07
CA LYS A 172 17.73 -9.16 -7.75
C LYS A 172 17.40 -8.57 -9.10
N ALA A 173 18.07 -7.51 -9.47
CA ALA A 173 17.97 -6.89 -10.79
C ALA A 173 18.46 -7.85 -11.91
N SER A 174 19.54 -8.59 -11.63
CA SER A 174 20.18 -9.48 -12.57
C SER A 174 20.57 -10.82 -11.96
N PRO A 175 20.56 -11.91 -12.73
CA PRO A 175 20.97 -13.23 -12.24
C PRO A 175 22.49 -13.35 -11.98
N ASP A 176 23.33 -12.48 -12.52
CA ASP A 176 24.78 -12.49 -12.32
C ASP A 176 25.24 -12.00 -10.96
N GLY A 177 24.30 -11.42 -10.17
CA GLY A 177 24.56 -10.97 -8.80
C GLY A 177 25.50 -9.76 -8.69
N GLN A 178 25.70 -9.01 -9.77
CA GLN A 178 26.46 -7.76 -9.71
C GLN A 178 25.75 -6.72 -8.86
N PRO A 179 26.49 -5.82 -8.19
CA PRO A 179 25.89 -4.69 -7.49
C PRO A 179 25.01 -3.85 -8.40
N ALA A 180 23.80 -3.53 -7.93
CA ALA A 180 22.86 -2.71 -8.69
C ALA A 180 22.12 -1.72 -7.77
N LYS A 181 21.59 -0.65 -8.38
CA LYS A 181 20.67 0.27 -7.72
C LYS A 181 19.58 -0.53 -6.99
N THR A 182 19.21 -0.12 -5.79
CA THR A 182 18.25 -0.87 -4.97
C THR A 182 17.15 0.05 -4.48
N LEU A 183 15.90 -0.37 -4.71
CA LEU A 183 14.71 0.26 -4.13
C LEU A 183 14.22 -0.55 -2.93
N LEU A 184 14.28 0.05 -1.74
CA LEU A 184 13.58 -0.42 -0.55
C LEU A 184 12.20 0.22 -0.49
N MET A 185 11.13 -0.57 -0.56
CA MET A 185 9.76 -0.07 -0.41
C MET A 185 9.19 -0.38 0.96
N ILE A 186 8.63 0.63 1.62
CA ILE A 186 8.03 0.57 2.97
C ILE A 186 6.57 1.01 2.90
N GLY A 187 5.69 0.21 3.45
CA GLY A 187 4.25 0.49 3.49
C GLY A 187 3.78 1.23 4.73
N GLY A 188 2.47 1.40 4.81
CA GLY A 188 1.76 2.14 5.86
C GLY A 188 1.01 1.27 6.87
N GLY A 189 -0.16 1.78 7.29
CA GLY A 189 -0.90 1.32 8.46
C GLY A 189 -1.44 -0.10 8.43
N GLU A 190 -1.87 -0.61 7.27
CA GLU A 190 -2.45 -1.95 7.12
C GLU A 190 -1.59 -2.88 6.26
N THR A 191 -0.41 -2.42 5.88
CA THR A 191 0.39 -3.04 4.84
C THR A 191 1.03 -4.34 5.31
N PHE A 192 1.13 -5.28 4.38
CA PHE A 192 2.01 -6.45 4.42
C PHE A 192 3.12 -6.27 3.39
N ALA A 193 4.29 -6.84 3.61
CA ALA A 193 5.37 -6.85 2.62
C ALA A 193 4.90 -7.44 1.27
N GLU A 194 3.95 -8.37 1.32
CA GLU A 194 3.30 -8.94 0.14
C GLU A 194 2.59 -7.88 -0.72
N ASP A 195 1.90 -6.90 -0.14
CA ASP A 195 1.24 -5.81 -0.89
C ASP A 195 2.23 -5.02 -1.73
N LEU A 196 3.41 -4.75 -1.15
CA LEU A 196 4.45 -3.92 -1.76
C LEU A 196 5.10 -4.62 -2.96
N PHE A 197 5.20 -5.96 -2.92
CA PHE A 197 5.62 -6.73 -4.06
C PHE A 197 4.73 -6.49 -5.27
N TYR A 198 3.41 -6.53 -5.09
CA TYR A 198 2.45 -6.27 -6.18
C TYR A 198 2.32 -4.79 -6.52
N TYR A 199 2.83 -3.90 -5.67
CA TYR A 199 2.76 -2.46 -5.95
C TYR A 199 3.77 -2.05 -7.02
N ILE A 200 5.08 -2.42 -6.90
CA ILE A 200 6.12 -1.86 -7.75
C ILE A 200 7.30 -2.82 -8.06
N ALA A 201 7.37 -4.02 -7.46
CA ALA A 201 8.54 -4.89 -7.59
C ALA A 201 8.88 -5.21 -9.05
N ARG A 202 7.89 -5.49 -9.89
CA ARG A 202 8.10 -5.78 -11.30
C ARG A 202 8.69 -4.59 -12.04
N GLN A 203 8.18 -3.40 -11.78
CA GLN A 203 8.65 -2.18 -12.44
C GLN A 203 10.08 -1.81 -12.02
N SER A 204 10.45 -2.11 -10.76
CA SER A 204 11.81 -2.03 -10.25
C SER A 204 12.74 -2.94 -11.03
N HIS A 205 12.39 -4.21 -11.14
CA HIS A 205 13.17 -5.22 -11.86
C HIS A 205 13.31 -4.90 -13.36
N ASP A 206 12.22 -4.50 -14.02
CA ASP A 206 12.21 -4.16 -15.45
C ASP A 206 13.12 -2.95 -15.76
N ARG A 207 13.48 -2.13 -14.76
CA ARG A 207 14.39 -0.97 -14.86
C ARG A 207 15.80 -1.25 -14.31
N GLY A 208 16.10 -2.50 -14.00
CA GLY A 208 17.42 -2.89 -13.52
C GLY A 208 17.72 -2.54 -12.07
N PHE A 209 16.69 -2.28 -11.25
CA PHE A 209 16.83 -2.11 -9.81
C PHE A 209 16.60 -3.43 -9.08
N ASN A 210 17.41 -3.72 -8.07
CA ASN A 210 17.00 -4.65 -7.04
C ASN A 210 15.76 -4.08 -6.34
N PHE A 211 14.83 -4.96 -5.98
CA PHE A 211 13.67 -4.60 -5.16
C PHE A 211 13.78 -5.24 -3.79
N ALA A 212 13.52 -4.48 -2.75
CA ALA A 212 13.40 -4.97 -1.38
C ALA A 212 12.14 -4.44 -0.71
N THR A 213 11.54 -5.24 0.13
CA THR A 213 10.44 -4.83 1.02
C THR A 213 10.46 -5.64 2.29
N VAL A 214 9.92 -5.09 3.38
CA VAL A 214 9.94 -5.71 4.71
C VAL A 214 8.72 -5.27 5.52
N ASP A 215 8.21 -6.15 6.38
CA ASP A 215 7.27 -5.76 7.43
C ASP A 215 8.05 -5.13 8.59
N LEU A 216 7.70 -3.90 8.96
CA LEU A 216 8.18 -3.22 10.16
C LEU A 216 7.21 -3.48 11.33
N PRO A 217 7.61 -3.21 12.62
CA PRO A 217 6.67 -3.23 13.74
C PRO A 217 5.36 -2.51 13.40
N GLY A 218 4.21 -3.15 13.66
CA GLY A 218 2.87 -2.71 13.26
C GLY A 218 2.36 -3.29 11.94
N GLN A 219 3.24 -3.79 11.06
CA GLN A 219 2.89 -4.29 9.73
C GLN A 219 2.78 -5.83 9.68
N GLY A 220 2.19 -6.32 8.61
CA GLY A 220 2.05 -7.75 8.37
C GLY A 220 1.36 -8.49 9.52
N LEU A 221 1.98 -9.57 9.95
CA LEU A 221 1.55 -10.38 11.10
C LEU A 221 2.30 -10.03 12.41
N LEU A 222 3.25 -9.10 12.39
CA LEU A 222 4.06 -8.75 13.55
C LEU A 222 3.26 -8.29 14.78
N PRO A 223 2.11 -7.60 14.65
CA PRO A 223 1.29 -7.26 15.81
C PRO A 223 0.70 -8.47 16.55
N LEU A 224 0.61 -9.65 15.94
CA LEU A 224 0.27 -10.90 16.64
C LEU A 224 1.32 -11.31 17.67
N GLU A 225 2.55 -10.83 17.50
CA GLU A 225 3.70 -11.06 18.39
C GLU A 225 3.92 -9.86 19.34
N GLY A 226 2.96 -8.91 19.39
CA GLY A 226 3.04 -7.72 20.22
C GLY A 226 3.89 -6.59 19.62
N MET A 227 4.36 -6.72 18.38
CA MET A 227 5.15 -5.71 17.68
C MET A 227 4.22 -4.70 17.00
N VAL A 228 3.68 -3.77 17.78
CA VAL A 228 2.81 -2.69 17.29
C VAL A 228 3.61 -1.51 16.74
N PHE A 229 2.93 -0.58 16.06
CA PHE A 229 3.54 0.67 15.60
C PHE A 229 4.16 1.44 16.77
N ARG A 230 5.25 2.15 16.47
CA ARG A 230 6.02 2.92 17.45
C ARG A 230 6.59 4.19 16.80
N THR A 231 6.93 5.18 17.62
CA THR A 231 7.46 6.48 17.14
C THR A 231 8.93 6.43 16.73
N ASN A 232 9.67 5.39 17.13
CA ASN A 232 11.10 5.21 16.82
C ASN A 232 11.35 4.21 15.69
N THR A 233 10.56 4.27 14.63
CA THR A 233 10.63 3.34 13.48
C THR A 233 12.01 3.29 12.82
N HIS A 234 12.78 4.38 12.91
CA HIS A 234 14.17 4.44 12.42
C HIS A 234 15.07 3.35 12.99
N VAL A 235 14.78 2.82 14.19
CA VAL A 235 15.57 1.73 14.80
C VAL A 235 15.40 0.43 13.99
N ALA A 236 14.18 0.06 13.65
CA ALA A 236 13.91 -1.09 12.80
C ALA A 236 14.43 -0.87 11.37
N MET A 237 14.23 0.34 10.82
CA MET A 237 14.74 0.70 9.50
C MET A 237 16.27 0.61 9.41
N LYS A 238 17.00 0.96 10.49
CA LYS A 238 18.45 0.76 10.52
C LYS A 238 18.84 -0.70 10.36
N ALA A 239 18.15 -1.63 11.02
CA ALA A 239 18.42 -3.05 10.86
C ALA A 239 18.17 -3.52 9.43
N VAL A 240 17.13 -2.97 8.78
CA VAL A 240 16.82 -3.25 7.36
C VAL A 240 17.94 -2.73 6.45
N VAL A 241 18.37 -1.49 6.62
CA VAL A 241 19.48 -0.88 5.86
C VAL A 241 20.78 -1.66 6.06
N ASP A 242 21.12 -2.04 7.31
CA ASP A 242 22.29 -2.87 7.61
C ASP A 242 22.24 -4.21 6.87
N HIS A 243 21.09 -4.88 6.89
CA HIS A 243 20.88 -6.16 6.16
C HIS A 243 21.05 -5.98 4.66
N LEU A 244 20.43 -4.98 4.06
CA LEU A 244 20.51 -4.76 2.62
C LEU A 244 21.94 -4.43 2.19
N LEU A 245 22.64 -3.56 2.91
CA LEU A 245 24.03 -3.20 2.58
C LEU A 245 25.05 -4.31 2.89
N SER A 246 24.68 -5.36 3.61
CA SER A 246 25.52 -6.56 3.75
C SER A 246 25.47 -7.48 2.52
N ARG A 247 24.54 -7.26 1.61
CA ARG A 247 24.35 -8.06 0.41
C ARG A 247 25.27 -7.59 -0.72
N PRO A 248 26.02 -8.50 -1.37
CA PRO A 248 26.92 -8.12 -2.47
C PRO A 248 26.20 -7.57 -3.71
N GLU A 249 24.91 -7.86 -3.87
CA GLU A 249 24.09 -7.39 -4.98
C GLU A 249 23.60 -5.94 -4.83
N VAL A 250 23.76 -5.34 -3.63
CA VAL A 250 23.31 -3.98 -3.33
C VAL A 250 24.46 -3.01 -3.51
N ASP A 251 24.32 -2.05 -4.43
CA ASP A 251 25.25 -0.94 -4.54
C ASP A 251 25.03 0.05 -3.38
N PRO A 252 26.03 0.24 -2.50
CA PRO A 252 25.90 1.10 -1.34
C PRO A 252 25.75 2.59 -1.68
N ASP A 253 26.11 3.00 -2.88
CA ASP A 253 25.99 4.38 -3.35
C ASP A 253 24.64 4.66 -4.04
N SER A 254 23.79 3.62 -4.20
CA SER A 254 22.53 3.70 -4.96
C SER A 254 21.36 3.01 -4.23
N LEU A 255 21.35 3.03 -2.87
CA LEU A 255 20.21 2.54 -2.08
C LEU A 255 19.20 3.67 -1.88
N ALA A 256 18.01 3.52 -2.51
CA ALA A 256 16.88 4.43 -2.33
C ALA A 256 15.78 3.79 -1.48
N ALA A 257 14.97 4.60 -0.81
CA ALA A 257 13.79 4.15 -0.10
C ALA A 257 12.54 4.89 -0.59
N TYR A 258 11.43 4.14 -0.77
CA TYR A 258 10.13 4.66 -1.13
C TYR A 258 9.09 4.25 -0.08
N GLY A 259 8.46 5.25 0.54
CA GLY A 259 7.42 5.05 1.53
C GLY A 259 6.06 5.52 1.03
N PHE A 260 5.01 4.68 1.14
CA PHE A 260 3.66 5.11 0.90
C PHE A 260 2.79 5.05 2.17
N SER A 261 1.75 5.89 2.27
CA SER A 261 0.90 6.01 3.47
C SER A 261 1.77 6.29 4.71
N GLY A 262 1.64 5.52 5.78
CA GLY A 262 2.53 5.60 6.95
C GLY A 262 4.02 5.49 6.61
N GLY A 263 4.39 4.82 5.51
CA GLY A 263 5.76 4.79 5.00
C GLY A 263 6.28 6.18 4.63
N GLY A 264 5.40 7.12 4.30
CA GLY A 264 5.72 8.53 4.09
C GLY A 264 6.19 9.28 5.34
N LEU A 265 6.08 8.65 6.52
CA LEU A 265 6.71 9.06 7.76
C LEU A 265 7.95 8.20 8.05
N PHE A 266 7.85 6.87 7.92
CA PHE A 266 8.90 5.94 8.35
C PHE A 266 10.19 6.09 7.54
N VAL A 267 10.08 6.31 6.23
CA VAL A 267 11.24 6.50 5.35
C VAL A 267 12.01 7.79 5.68
N PRO A 268 11.39 8.98 5.76
CA PRO A 268 12.14 10.18 6.14
C PRO A 268 12.63 10.15 7.60
N GLN A 269 11.91 9.52 8.54
CA GLN A 269 12.46 9.27 9.88
C GLN A 269 13.75 8.45 9.83
N ALA A 270 13.81 7.43 8.99
CA ALA A 270 15.05 6.67 8.81
C ALA A 270 16.15 7.52 8.18
N ALA A 271 15.84 8.30 7.15
CA ALA A 271 16.82 9.15 6.46
C ALA A 271 17.42 10.25 7.33
N MET A 272 16.68 10.74 8.35
CA MET A 272 17.22 11.67 9.35
C MET A 272 18.38 11.06 10.15
N HIS A 273 18.37 9.74 10.34
CA HIS A 273 19.33 9.02 11.18
C HIS A 273 20.33 8.18 10.39
N ASP A 274 20.08 7.94 9.11
CA ASP A 274 20.89 7.05 8.28
C ASP A 274 21.20 7.66 6.90
N PRO A 275 22.38 8.29 6.74
CA PRO A 275 22.78 8.92 5.46
C PRO A 275 23.12 7.91 4.36
N ARG A 276 23.04 6.60 4.64
CA ARG A 276 23.24 5.57 3.63
C ARG A 276 22.03 5.42 2.68
N LEU A 277 20.87 5.98 3.04
CA LEU A 277 19.77 6.20 2.11
C LEU A 277 20.12 7.36 1.17
N LYS A 278 20.36 7.06 -0.09
CA LYS A 278 20.90 8.02 -1.09
C LYS A 278 19.81 8.83 -1.78
N ALA A 279 18.58 8.36 -1.77
CA ALA A 279 17.39 9.07 -2.23
C ALA A 279 16.16 8.56 -1.48
N ILE A 280 15.19 9.44 -1.22
CA ILE A 280 13.92 9.05 -0.61
C ILE A 280 12.74 9.56 -1.42
N ALA A 281 11.68 8.76 -1.48
CA ALA A 281 10.41 9.18 -2.04
C ALA A 281 9.27 8.88 -1.06
N MET A 282 8.27 9.74 -1.01
CA MET A 282 7.11 9.64 -0.12
C MET A 282 5.82 9.80 -0.92
N ASN A 283 4.82 8.98 -0.62
CA ASN A 283 3.50 9.09 -1.23
C ASN A 283 2.41 8.84 -0.14
N SER A 284 1.98 9.88 0.53
CA SER A 284 2.47 11.26 0.62
C SER A 284 3.41 11.44 1.82
N ALA A 285 4.06 12.60 1.94
CA ALA A 285 4.87 12.90 3.12
C ALA A 285 3.97 13.14 4.35
N VAL A 286 4.25 12.45 5.45
CA VAL A 286 3.55 12.61 6.74
C VAL A 286 4.53 13.20 7.75
N VAL A 287 4.58 14.53 7.83
CA VAL A 287 5.52 15.25 8.72
C VAL A 287 5.12 15.10 10.18
N ASP A 288 3.82 15.07 10.45
CA ASP A 288 3.21 14.99 11.78
C ASP A 288 1.99 14.05 11.72
N ALA A 289 2.17 12.83 12.22
CA ALA A 289 1.11 11.83 12.21
C ALA A 289 -0.02 12.17 13.18
N HIS A 290 0.28 12.76 14.36
CA HIS A 290 -0.75 13.20 15.30
C HIS A 290 -1.72 14.17 14.64
N ALA A 291 -1.19 15.22 13.99
CA ALA A 291 -2.00 16.22 13.30
C ALA A 291 -2.82 15.61 12.15
N LEU A 292 -2.25 14.65 11.39
CA LEU A 292 -2.95 13.99 10.30
C LEU A 292 -4.10 13.11 10.84
N PHE A 293 -3.84 12.26 11.84
CA PHE A 293 -4.86 11.39 12.43
C PHE A 293 -6.02 12.18 13.06
N ALA A 294 -5.74 13.36 13.62
CA ALA A 294 -6.77 14.24 14.18
C ALA A 294 -7.78 14.75 13.14
N THR A 295 -7.48 14.65 11.84
CA THR A 295 -8.38 15.04 10.74
C THR A 295 -9.09 13.86 10.08
N MET A 296 -8.80 12.62 10.48
CA MET A 296 -9.42 11.43 9.89
C MET A 296 -10.85 11.20 10.39
N PRO A 297 -11.80 10.73 9.53
CA PRO A 297 -13.18 10.46 9.91
C PRO A 297 -13.31 9.58 11.16
N ALA A 298 -12.53 8.50 11.24
CA ALA A 298 -12.58 7.56 12.36
C ALA A 298 -12.30 8.21 13.74
N ALA A 299 -11.46 9.26 13.78
CA ALA A 299 -11.19 10.03 15.01
C ALA A 299 -12.30 11.04 15.30
N LEU A 300 -12.95 11.58 14.27
CA LEU A 300 -13.95 12.65 14.37
C LEU A 300 -15.37 12.14 14.63
N ASP A 301 -15.67 10.89 14.23
CA ASP A 301 -17.00 10.31 14.30
C ASP A 301 -17.47 10.12 15.76
N SER A 302 -18.70 10.56 16.03
CA SER A 302 -19.34 10.30 17.31
C SER A 302 -19.69 8.81 17.47
N PRO A 303 -19.93 8.32 18.71
CA PRO A 303 -20.40 6.95 18.93
C PRO A 303 -21.66 6.60 18.12
N GLU A 304 -22.58 7.55 17.92
CA GLU A 304 -23.80 7.38 17.13
C GLU A 304 -23.50 7.26 15.63
N ALA A 305 -22.49 7.95 15.13
CA ALA A 305 -22.00 7.81 13.74
C ALA A 305 -21.34 6.43 13.56
N ARG A 306 -20.47 6.04 14.48
CA ARG A 306 -19.79 4.73 14.47
C ARG A 306 -20.76 3.55 14.52
N ALA A 307 -21.88 3.68 15.24
CA ALA A 307 -22.92 2.66 15.30
C ALA A 307 -23.59 2.38 13.94
N LYS A 308 -23.39 3.25 12.94
CA LYS A 308 -23.90 3.10 11.56
C LYS A 308 -22.85 2.59 10.59
N TRP A 309 -21.61 2.41 11.02
CA TRP A 309 -20.57 1.87 10.15
C TRP A 309 -20.96 0.48 9.65
N SER A 310 -20.61 0.20 8.42
CA SER A 310 -20.68 -1.16 7.89
C SER A 310 -19.73 -2.07 8.68
N SER A 311 -19.96 -3.37 8.65
CA SER A 311 -19.04 -4.30 9.29
C SER A 311 -17.66 -4.30 8.60
N PHE A 312 -17.62 -3.93 7.31
CA PHE A 312 -16.37 -3.81 6.57
C PHE A 312 -15.57 -2.60 7.07
N HIS A 313 -16.18 -1.41 7.11
CA HIS A 313 -15.53 -0.20 7.63
C HIS A 313 -15.07 -0.36 9.08
N ALA A 314 -15.95 -0.88 9.95
CA ALA A 314 -15.61 -1.15 11.35
C ALA A 314 -14.41 -2.11 11.49
N GLY A 315 -14.31 -3.13 10.63
CA GLY A 315 -13.20 -4.05 10.61
C GLY A 315 -11.89 -3.41 10.15
N VAL A 316 -11.92 -2.53 9.13
CA VAL A 316 -10.76 -1.76 8.66
C VAL A 316 -10.22 -0.88 9.78
N VAL A 317 -11.07 -0.03 10.37
CA VAL A 317 -10.68 0.87 11.47
C VAL A 317 -10.17 0.08 12.67
N GLY A 318 -10.88 -1.00 13.05
CA GLY A 318 -10.47 -1.87 14.16
C GLY A 318 -9.12 -2.56 13.93
N SER A 319 -8.81 -2.94 12.69
CA SER A 319 -7.50 -3.50 12.32
C SER A 319 -6.38 -2.46 12.51
N ILE A 320 -6.61 -1.21 12.10
CA ILE A 320 -5.64 -0.12 12.32
C ILE A 320 -5.44 0.11 13.82
N CYS A 321 -6.52 0.23 14.60
CA CYS A 321 -6.44 0.39 16.06
C CYS A 321 -5.57 -0.70 16.69
N TRP A 322 -5.83 -1.97 16.35
CA TRP A 322 -5.06 -3.10 16.87
C TRP A 322 -3.57 -3.00 16.54
N ARG A 323 -3.20 -2.56 15.34
CA ARG A 323 -1.81 -2.39 14.91
C ARG A 323 -1.07 -1.30 15.68
N TYR A 324 -1.81 -0.34 16.24
CA TYR A 324 -1.29 0.70 17.15
C TYR A 324 -1.39 0.32 18.64
N GLY A 325 -1.91 -0.87 18.97
CA GLY A 325 -2.16 -1.26 20.36
C GLY A 325 -3.32 -0.49 21.01
N VAL A 326 -4.19 0.09 20.21
CA VAL A 326 -5.38 0.83 20.63
C VAL A 326 -6.61 -0.11 20.62
N PRO A 327 -7.55 -0.02 21.57
CA PRO A 327 -8.79 -0.77 21.51
C PRO A 327 -9.57 -0.48 20.21
N SER A 328 -10.11 -1.52 19.57
CA SER A 328 -10.77 -1.41 18.26
C SER A 328 -12.04 -0.56 18.27
N ASP A 329 -12.63 -0.32 19.43
CA ASP A 329 -13.82 0.52 19.66
C ASP A 329 -13.49 1.97 20.06
N GLN A 330 -12.21 2.34 20.13
CA GLN A 330 -11.73 3.66 20.56
C GLN A 330 -10.78 4.29 19.54
N PRO A 331 -11.19 4.45 18.26
CA PRO A 331 -10.32 4.94 17.21
C PRO A 331 -9.82 6.38 17.42
N GLU A 332 -10.51 7.20 18.23
CA GLU A 332 -10.01 8.53 18.63
C GLU A 332 -8.66 8.48 19.35
N LYS A 333 -8.33 7.36 20.00
CA LYS A 333 -7.02 7.16 20.65
C LYS A 333 -5.88 6.94 19.68
N LEU A 334 -6.15 6.73 18.39
CA LEU A 334 -5.11 6.71 17.36
C LEU A 334 -4.39 8.06 17.27
N VAL A 335 -5.07 9.15 17.58
CA VAL A 335 -4.48 10.50 17.64
C VAL A 335 -3.38 10.52 18.71
N ASP A 336 -3.71 10.16 19.95
CA ASP A 336 -2.77 10.15 21.07
C ASP A 336 -1.63 9.13 20.87
N ALA A 337 -1.94 7.98 20.23
CA ALA A 337 -0.93 6.96 19.91
C ALA A 337 0.14 7.45 18.91
N ASN A 338 -0.12 8.55 18.23
CA ASN A 338 0.82 9.21 17.33
C ASN A 338 1.47 10.48 17.91
N ASP A 339 1.35 10.73 19.22
CA ASP A 339 2.06 11.83 19.87
C ASP A 339 3.56 11.73 19.66
N GLY A 340 4.17 12.82 19.15
CA GLY A 340 5.59 12.90 18.84
C GLY A 340 6.03 12.04 17.66
N ASN A 341 5.11 11.42 16.94
CA ASN A 341 5.41 10.64 15.74
C ASN A 341 5.57 11.58 14.53
N THR A 342 6.75 12.18 14.41
CA THR A 342 7.07 13.23 13.46
C THR A 342 8.43 12.98 12.80
N PHE A 343 8.73 13.71 11.74
CA PHE A 343 10.10 13.88 11.25
C PHE A 343 10.40 15.36 10.99
N ASP A 344 11.67 15.74 11.10
CA ASP A 344 12.14 17.07 10.73
C ASP A 344 12.76 17.02 9.33
N PRO A 345 12.11 17.61 8.30
CA PRO A 345 12.65 17.61 6.95
C PRO A 345 14.04 18.27 6.83
N ALA A 346 14.38 19.23 7.71
CA ALA A 346 15.66 19.91 7.67
C ALA A 346 16.86 19.00 8.01
N LEU A 347 16.61 17.86 8.64
CA LEU A 347 17.63 16.88 8.99
C LEU A 347 17.84 15.79 7.92
N VAL A 348 17.04 15.79 6.86
CA VAL A 348 17.12 14.80 5.78
C VAL A 348 18.03 15.34 4.66
N ALA A 349 19.24 14.82 4.58
CA ALA A 349 20.23 15.29 3.60
C ALA A 349 20.05 14.72 2.18
N ALA A 350 19.30 13.64 2.02
CA ALA A 350 19.08 12.95 0.75
C ALA A 350 18.18 13.75 -0.20
N PRO A 351 18.32 13.61 -1.54
CA PRO A 351 17.30 13.99 -2.51
C PRO A 351 15.93 13.46 -2.10
N ALA A 352 14.86 14.24 -2.27
CA ALA A 352 13.52 13.90 -1.81
C ALA A 352 12.45 14.13 -2.88
N LEU A 353 11.65 13.09 -3.17
CA LEU A 353 10.48 13.17 -4.04
C LEU A 353 9.20 13.03 -3.19
N LEU A 354 8.30 14.00 -3.33
CA LEU A 354 6.96 13.95 -2.78
C LEU A 354 5.99 13.63 -3.90
N ILE A 355 5.18 12.61 -3.74
CA ILE A 355 4.10 12.24 -4.66
C ILE A 355 2.80 12.30 -3.88
N VAL A 356 1.77 12.90 -4.43
CA VAL A 356 0.45 12.97 -3.80
C VAL A 356 -0.63 12.95 -4.88
N GLY A 357 -1.68 12.15 -4.69
CA GLY A 357 -2.84 12.16 -5.58
C GLY A 357 -3.64 13.45 -5.45
N GLU A 358 -4.19 13.97 -6.55
CA GLU A 358 -5.00 15.20 -6.54
C GLU A 358 -6.16 15.13 -5.54
N GLY A 359 -6.84 13.99 -5.43
CA GLY A 359 -7.92 13.79 -4.47
C GLY A 359 -7.45 13.87 -3.01
N GLU A 360 -6.32 13.25 -2.71
CA GLU A 360 -5.69 13.33 -1.39
C GLU A 360 -5.20 14.76 -1.09
N TYR A 361 -4.65 15.44 -2.08
CA TYR A 361 -4.13 16.81 -1.95
C TYR A 361 -5.23 17.86 -1.69
N ARG A 362 -6.52 17.51 -1.80
CA ARG A 362 -7.63 18.37 -1.38
C ARG A 362 -7.71 18.55 0.14
N SER A 363 -7.14 17.66 0.93
CA SER A 363 -7.05 17.83 2.38
C SER A 363 -6.12 18.99 2.72
N LEU A 364 -6.62 19.96 3.49
CA LEU A 364 -5.83 21.10 3.97
C LEU A 364 -4.64 20.65 4.81
N GLU A 365 -4.81 19.59 5.60
CA GLU A 365 -3.73 19.06 6.42
C GLU A 365 -2.66 18.37 5.56
N VAL A 366 -3.04 17.61 4.54
CA VAL A 366 -2.09 17.05 3.59
C VAL A 366 -1.33 18.15 2.88
N GLN A 367 -2.00 19.18 2.36
CA GLN A 367 -1.34 20.35 1.73
C GLN A 367 -0.33 21.01 2.66
N ARG A 368 -0.72 21.23 3.93
CA ARG A 368 0.16 21.83 4.94
C ARG A 368 1.43 20.99 5.12
N GLN A 369 1.29 19.70 5.25
CA GLN A 369 2.43 18.78 5.49
C GLN A 369 3.33 18.65 4.27
N GLN A 370 2.76 18.52 3.05
CA GLN A 370 3.56 18.52 1.82
C GLN A 370 4.37 19.82 1.68
N LYS A 371 3.73 20.98 1.98
CA LYS A 371 4.42 22.27 1.93
C LYS A 371 5.56 22.35 2.96
N ILE A 372 5.33 21.94 4.20
CA ILE A 372 6.38 21.92 5.24
C ILE A 372 7.55 21.05 4.77
N ALA A 373 7.28 19.84 4.30
CA ALA A 373 8.31 18.94 3.82
C ALA A 373 9.11 19.55 2.66
N LEU A 374 8.42 20.03 1.62
CA LEU A 374 9.07 20.61 0.44
C LEU A 374 9.90 21.84 0.77
N ASP A 375 9.39 22.74 1.62
CA ASP A 375 10.09 23.99 1.97
C ASP A 375 11.37 23.71 2.76
N HIS A 376 11.38 22.71 3.66
CA HIS A 376 12.47 22.50 4.60
C HIS A 376 13.48 21.43 4.20
N PHE A 377 13.19 20.52 3.25
CA PHE A 377 14.23 19.63 2.73
C PHE A 377 15.41 20.44 2.19
N PRO A 378 16.66 20.20 2.67
CA PRO A 378 17.81 21.05 2.31
C PRO A 378 18.37 20.72 0.93
N HIS A 379 18.19 19.48 0.43
CA HIS A 379 18.78 19.06 -0.83
C HIS A 379 18.11 19.76 -2.03
N PRO A 380 18.88 20.30 -3.00
CA PRO A 380 18.32 21.01 -4.17
C PRO A 380 17.49 20.12 -5.10
N ALA A 381 17.80 18.82 -5.18
CA ALA A 381 17.02 17.83 -5.95
C ALA A 381 15.78 17.36 -5.16
N LYS A 382 15.02 18.30 -4.60
CA LYS A 382 13.71 18.05 -4.00
C LYS A 382 12.62 18.41 -5.00
N LYS A 383 11.58 17.56 -5.08
CA LYS A 383 10.50 17.74 -6.04
C LYS A 383 9.17 17.29 -5.44
N MET A 384 8.07 17.96 -5.77
CA MET A 384 6.72 17.50 -5.50
C MET A 384 5.97 17.30 -6.81
N ILE A 385 5.22 16.21 -6.90
CA ILE A 385 4.34 15.88 -8.02
C ILE A 385 2.96 15.60 -7.47
N VAL A 386 1.97 16.32 -7.97
CA VAL A 386 0.55 16.04 -7.76
C VAL A 386 0.08 15.24 -8.98
N THR A 387 -0.37 14.03 -8.77
CA THR A 387 -0.85 13.16 -9.86
C THR A 387 -2.32 13.42 -10.14
N PRO A 388 -2.73 13.52 -11.43
CA PRO A 388 -4.04 14.06 -11.79
C PRO A 388 -5.16 13.02 -11.73
N ALA A 389 -6.38 13.49 -11.44
CA ALA A 389 -7.57 12.64 -11.35
C ALA A 389 -8.04 12.13 -12.72
N ASP A 390 -7.85 12.90 -13.79
CA ASP A 390 -8.24 12.53 -15.15
C ASP A 390 -7.33 11.44 -15.77
N GLU A 391 -6.18 11.15 -15.15
CA GLU A 391 -5.34 9.97 -15.46
C GLU A 391 -5.62 8.78 -14.53
N GLY A 392 -6.67 8.85 -13.68
CA GLY A 392 -6.97 7.79 -12.70
C GLY A 392 -5.84 7.61 -11.68
N ALA A 393 -5.30 8.71 -11.15
CA ALA A 393 -4.12 8.71 -10.31
C ALA A 393 -4.29 9.69 -9.12
N SER A 394 -5.45 9.71 -8.50
CA SER A 394 -5.88 10.75 -7.57
C SER A 394 -6.06 10.28 -6.12
N ASN A 395 -6.21 8.98 -5.92
CA ASN A 395 -6.51 8.40 -4.62
C ASN A 395 -5.27 8.33 -3.71
N HIS A 396 -5.50 8.07 -2.44
CA HIS A 396 -4.41 7.86 -1.48
C HIS A 396 -3.41 6.80 -1.98
N CYS A 397 -2.14 7.15 -1.96
CA CYS A 397 -1.02 6.32 -2.44
C CYS A 397 -1.05 6.00 -3.95
N VAL A 398 -2.00 6.53 -4.72
CA VAL A 398 -2.13 6.32 -6.18
C VAL A 398 -2.07 4.83 -6.56
N MET A 399 -2.72 3.98 -5.76
CA MET A 399 -2.65 2.51 -5.94
C MET A 399 -3.45 2.04 -7.15
N GLU A 400 -4.35 2.87 -7.65
CA GLU A 400 -5.15 2.64 -8.86
C GLU A 400 -4.34 2.79 -10.16
N ASN A 401 -3.24 3.59 -10.14
CA ASN A 401 -2.37 3.78 -11.31
C ASN A 401 -0.89 3.55 -10.97
N ARG A 402 -0.54 2.30 -10.69
CA ARG A 402 0.82 1.90 -10.32
C ARG A 402 1.82 2.09 -11.45
N SER A 403 1.36 2.12 -12.71
CA SER A 403 2.22 2.38 -13.87
C SER A 403 2.73 3.81 -13.87
N LEU A 404 1.87 4.80 -13.61
CA LEU A 404 2.27 6.21 -13.49
C LEU A 404 3.26 6.41 -12.35
N ILE A 405 2.99 5.80 -11.18
CA ILE A 405 3.92 5.86 -10.05
C ILE A 405 5.28 5.30 -10.41
N GLY A 406 5.33 4.14 -11.10
CA GLY A 406 6.59 3.58 -11.55
C GLY A 406 7.36 4.51 -12.48
N GLN A 407 6.68 5.18 -13.42
CA GLN A 407 7.31 6.17 -14.30
C GLN A 407 7.87 7.34 -13.49
N VAL A 408 7.02 7.99 -12.70
CA VAL A 408 7.38 9.16 -11.91
C VAL A 408 8.55 8.89 -10.95
N LEU A 409 8.49 7.74 -10.26
CA LEU A 409 9.50 7.39 -9.27
C LEU A 409 10.85 7.03 -9.93
N PHE A 410 10.84 6.13 -10.90
CA PHE A 410 12.10 5.62 -11.45
C PHE A 410 12.78 6.61 -12.39
N ASP A 411 12.01 7.41 -13.16
CA ASP A 411 12.60 8.49 -13.97
C ASP A 411 13.32 9.51 -13.07
N TRP A 412 12.71 9.85 -11.90
CA TRP A 412 13.38 10.71 -10.93
C TRP A 412 14.57 10.03 -10.25
N LEU A 413 14.50 8.73 -9.92
CA LEU A 413 15.64 8.01 -9.33
C LEU A 413 16.81 7.92 -10.29
N ASP A 414 16.57 7.78 -11.59
CA ASP A 414 17.64 7.79 -12.62
C ASP A 414 18.31 9.17 -12.75
N ASP A 415 17.58 10.27 -12.46
CA ASP A 415 18.14 11.62 -12.44
C ASP A 415 19.01 11.89 -11.20
N VAL A 416 18.77 11.23 -10.06
CA VAL A 416 19.41 11.59 -8.79
C VAL A 416 20.37 10.52 -8.23
N LEU A 417 20.31 9.29 -8.71
CA LEU A 417 21.25 8.22 -8.35
C LEU A 417 22.32 8.02 -9.43
N PRO A 418 23.58 7.72 -9.05
CA PRO A 418 24.67 7.50 -9.99
C PRO A 418 24.44 6.30 -10.92
#